data_722202f4f733644cc26fcc6ccec35fbb
#
_entry.id   722202f4f733644cc26fcc6ccec35fbb
#
_cell.length_a   1.000
_cell.length_b   1.000
_cell.length_c   1.000
_cell.angle_alpha   90.00
_cell.angle_beta   90.00
_cell.angle_gamma   90.00
#
_symmetry.space_group_name_H-M   'P 1'
#
loop_
_entity.id
_entity.type
_entity.pdbx_description
1 polymer ?
#
loop_
_entity_poly.entity_id
_entity_poly.type
_entity_poly.pdbx_seq_one_letter_code
_entity_poly.pdbx_strand_id
1 'polypeptide(L)'
;MKLHGAPMYFYRRGRGRYQPAPEATLKLALAAVEKKKRVQEQITAWAEALGRSECSPEIAALQDELLYAPDRNKPETKALEQACAKAGLTPAKLFARCGRLADSHGYHLKRFLHEFFPGGAAFPAHEVPTLPADLPRAPAAAFSLDDIGTTEIDDAFSVQRLAAGVRIGVHIAAPALGFAPSSAIDAMARERLSTAYMPGCKFTMLPDDVIGRFSLDHGGELPAVSLYMDIDEQHAVRGHHTRLERVPVVANLRHAQYDVLNEAFEKGEGAGLAHEDDLRTLWRVAGTLEAKRGRPSAGVSLDYTFTVEDDRVRIVPRKRGAPLDKLVSEMMIAANSTWGELLAERDVAAIYRVQSTGKVRFSVHPEGHEGLGVSAYAWMSSPLRRYVDLVNQWQLAAAVAGRKPPFTRTSDALLGSLRAFEVTYARYDEHQRAMETYWSLRWLLQEGINTLDAAVLRENVVRVEGLPLVIRVSSLPALDSGSRVRLEVSGVDLIERTLACIYRETLGSGATLPDAS
;
A
#
# COMPACT_ATOMS: atom_id res chain seq x y z
N MET A 1 10.26 64.49 2.41
CA MET A 1 10.27 63.07 1.98
C MET A 1 11.03 62.11 2.91
N LYS A 2 12.12 62.50 3.57
CA LYS A 2 12.92 61.61 4.45
C LYS A 2 12.17 61.06 5.68
N LEU A 3 11.28 61.84 6.32
CA LEU A 3 10.54 61.40 7.52
C LEU A 3 9.49 60.32 7.24
N HIS A 4 8.94 60.28 6.04
CA HIS A 4 7.97 59.25 5.63
C HIS A 4 8.62 57.87 5.42
N GLY A 5 9.89 57.83 5.08
CA GLY A 5 10.69 56.61 4.94
C GLY A 5 11.32 56.08 6.25
N ALA A 6 11.04 56.71 7.39
CA ALA A 6 11.60 56.35 8.69
C ALA A 6 10.51 56.08 9.76
N PRO A 7 9.57 55.15 9.53
CA PRO A 7 8.40 54.94 10.38
C PRO A 7 8.73 54.45 11.80
N MET A 8 9.92 53.95 12.06
CA MET A 8 10.34 53.52 13.40
C MET A 8 10.75 54.71 14.29
N TYR A 9 11.19 55.83 13.70
CA TYR A 9 11.62 57.05 14.42
C TYR A 9 10.49 58.06 14.59
N PHE A 10 9.50 58.06 13.65
CA PHE A 10 8.44 59.06 13.61
C PHE A 10 7.08 58.46 13.32
N TYR A 11 6.10 58.82 14.14
CA TYR A 11 4.70 58.47 13.92
C TYR A 11 3.99 59.54 13.10
N ARG A 12 3.22 59.14 12.10
CA ARG A 12 2.41 60.09 11.33
C ARG A 12 1.13 60.44 12.12
N ARG A 13 0.92 61.76 12.38
CA ARG A 13 -0.22 62.29 13.13
C ARG A 13 -1.15 63.15 12.25
N GLY A 14 -1.22 62.89 10.97
CA GLY A 14 -2.05 63.60 10.00
C GLY A 14 -1.23 64.09 8.79
N ARG A 15 -1.85 64.91 7.93
CA ARG A 15 -1.21 65.40 6.70
C ARG A 15 0.00 66.28 7.05
N GLY A 16 1.22 65.81 6.76
CA GLY A 16 2.47 66.55 6.98
C GLY A 16 2.94 66.68 8.44
N ARG A 17 2.23 66.10 9.43
CA ARG A 17 2.62 66.18 10.85
C ARG A 17 3.23 64.83 11.30
N TYR A 18 4.40 64.90 11.94
CA TYR A 18 5.13 63.76 12.48
C TYR A 18 5.48 64.04 13.96
N GLN A 19 5.39 63.02 14.77
CA GLN A 19 5.76 63.02 16.18
C GLN A 19 6.89 62.02 16.38
N PRO A 20 7.97 62.34 17.12
CA PRO A 20 8.99 61.35 17.46
C PRO A 20 8.38 60.17 18.21
N ALA A 21 8.86 58.97 17.91
CA ALA A 21 8.48 57.78 18.67
C ALA A 21 8.96 57.91 20.12
N PRO A 22 8.18 57.47 21.13
CA PRO A 22 8.63 57.38 22.50
C PRO A 22 9.95 56.61 22.61
N GLU A 23 10.87 57.08 23.48
CA GLU A 23 12.21 56.50 23.61
C GLU A 23 12.19 54.96 23.87
N ALA A 24 11.29 54.50 24.74
CA ALA A 24 11.12 53.07 25.02
C ALA A 24 10.71 52.27 23.77
N THR A 25 9.78 52.81 22.96
CA THR A 25 9.33 52.17 21.72
C THR A 25 10.43 52.16 20.66
N LEU A 26 11.19 53.29 20.58
CA LEU A 26 12.33 53.35 19.65
C LEU A 26 13.43 52.36 20.02
N LYS A 27 13.79 52.22 21.30
CA LYS A 27 14.75 51.20 21.78
C LYS A 27 14.30 49.79 21.42
N LEU A 28 13.01 49.45 21.63
CA LEU A 28 12.46 48.16 21.24
C LEU A 28 12.49 47.93 19.71
N ALA A 29 12.15 48.95 18.93
CA ALA A 29 12.18 48.87 17.47
C ALA A 29 13.61 48.68 16.94
N LEU A 30 14.58 49.43 17.48
CA LEU A 30 16.01 49.30 17.13
C LEU A 30 16.55 47.91 17.50
N ALA A 31 16.22 47.41 18.71
CA ALA A 31 16.61 46.07 19.13
C ALA A 31 16.00 44.98 18.22
N ALA A 32 14.75 45.15 17.77
CA ALA A 32 14.10 44.23 16.83
C ALA A 32 14.77 44.26 15.45
N VAL A 33 15.16 45.43 14.95
CA VAL A 33 15.89 45.57 13.68
C VAL A 33 17.27 44.92 13.77
N GLU A 34 18.00 45.19 14.87
CA GLU A 34 19.31 44.58 15.09
C GLU A 34 19.21 43.03 15.20
N LYS A 35 18.23 42.54 15.95
CA LYS A 35 17.94 41.09 16.01
C LYS A 35 17.65 40.51 14.63
N LYS A 36 16.80 41.19 13.84
CA LYS A 36 16.48 40.74 12.47
C LYS A 36 17.71 40.72 11.57
N LYS A 37 18.59 41.73 11.71
CA LYS A 37 19.85 41.82 10.96
C LYS A 37 20.77 40.65 11.31
N ARG A 38 20.99 40.37 12.60
CA ARG A 38 21.81 39.23 13.07
C ARG A 38 21.25 37.89 12.58
N VAL A 39 19.92 37.68 12.63
CA VAL A 39 19.30 36.48 12.11
C VAL A 39 19.53 36.34 10.60
N GLN A 40 19.45 37.46 9.85
CA GLN A 40 19.71 37.43 8.41
C GLN A 40 21.17 37.13 8.07
N GLU A 41 22.11 37.68 8.83
CA GLU A 41 23.54 37.40 8.73
C GLU A 41 23.83 35.93 9.01
N GLN A 42 23.18 35.36 10.03
CA GLN A 42 23.30 33.94 10.37
C GLN A 42 22.75 33.03 9.26
N ILE A 43 21.55 33.35 8.69
CA ILE A 43 20.97 32.64 7.55
C ILE A 43 21.96 32.62 6.38
N THR A 44 22.56 33.78 6.06
CA THR A 44 23.51 33.89 4.96
C THR A 44 24.77 33.04 5.21
N ALA A 45 25.31 33.09 6.44
CA ALA A 45 26.49 32.32 6.82
C ALA A 45 26.26 30.81 6.72
N TRP A 46 25.11 30.32 7.21
CA TRP A 46 24.74 28.92 7.08
C TRP A 46 24.53 28.50 5.62
N ALA A 47 23.86 29.36 4.82
CA ALA A 47 23.66 29.07 3.41
C ALA A 47 24.97 29.00 2.62
N GLU A 48 25.94 29.85 2.93
CA GLU A 48 27.27 29.84 2.33
C GLU A 48 28.10 28.61 2.77
N ALA A 49 28.03 28.22 4.05
CA ALA A 49 28.69 27.03 4.55
C ALA A 49 28.15 25.77 3.85
N LEU A 50 26.83 25.61 3.79
CA LEU A 50 26.17 24.52 3.04
C LEU A 50 26.57 24.54 1.56
N GLY A 51 26.68 25.70 0.95
CA GLY A 51 27.18 25.89 -0.44
C GLY A 51 28.60 25.34 -0.65
N ARG A 52 29.46 25.41 0.37
CA ARG A 52 30.82 24.83 0.39
C ARG A 52 30.86 23.37 0.85
N SER A 53 29.70 22.73 1.02
CA SER A 53 29.56 21.36 1.56
C SER A 53 29.94 21.22 3.03
N GLU A 54 29.84 22.31 3.78
CA GLU A 54 30.06 22.37 5.22
C GLU A 54 28.72 22.46 5.94
N CYS A 55 28.41 21.48 6.79
CA CYS A 55 27.18 21.48 7.59
C CYS A 55 27.50 21.87 9.02
N SER A 56 26.98 23.04 9.48
CA SER A 56 27.17 23.45 10.86
C SER A 56 26.48 22.52 11.85
N PRO A 57 26.93 22.44 13.12
CA PRO A 57 26.31 21.61 14.14
C PRO A 57 24.81 21.90 14.35
N GLU A 58 24.41 23.18 14.26
CA GLU A 58 23.03 23.63 14.43
C GLU A 58 22.12 23.09 13.30
N ILE A 59 22.58 23.19 12.04
CA ILE A 59 21.87 22.64 10.89
C ILE A 59 21.84 21.11 10.97
N ALA A 60 22.96 20.48 11.34
CA ALA A 60 23.07 19.04 11.47
C ALA A 60 22.12 18.47 12.54
N ALA A 61 21.94 19.16 13.65
CA ALA A 61 21.01 18.78 14.73
C ALA A 61 19.54 18.78 14.29
N LEU A 62 19.18 19.58 13.29
CA LEU A 62 17.83 19.72 12.76
C LEU A 62 17.63 18.97 11.44
N GLN A 63 18.56 18.10 11.04
CA GLN A 63 18.56 17.45 9.73
C GLN A 63 17.24 16.73 9.43
N ASP A 64 16.71 15.93 10.36
CA ASP A 64 15.47 15.18 10.14
C ASP A 64 14.26 16.12 10.02
N GLU A 65 14.18 17.18 10.83
CA GLU A 65 13.15 18.22 10.70
C GLU A 65 13.24 18.92 9.32
N LEU A 66 14.45 19.31 8.93
CA LEU A 66 14.69 20.02 7.67
C LEU A 66 14.41 19.17 6.43
N LEU A 67 14.56 17.83 6.53
CA LEU A 67 14.29 16.90 5.44
C LEU A 67 12.82 16.48 5.35
N TYR A 68 12.14 16.31 6.48
CA TYR A 68 10.84 15.64 6.51
C TYR A 68 9.66 16.54 6.90
N ALA A 69 9.89 17.57 7.73
CA ALA A 69 8.86 18.52 8.19
C ALA A 69 9.40 19.95 8.36
N PRO A 70 9.97 20.58 7.33
CA PRO A 70 10.59 21.88 7.45
C PRO A 70 9.59 22.99 7.83
N ASP A 71 9.85 23.69 8.92
CA ASP A 71 9.14 24.93 9.26
C ASP A 71 9.75 26.09 8.46
N ARG A 72 9.02 26.60 7.47
CA ARG A 72 9.46 27.70 6.59
C ARG A 72 9.73 29.04 7.32
N ASN A 73 9.29 29.18 8.56
CA ASN A 73 9.55 30.38 9.35
C ASN A 73 10.92 30.35 10.03
N LYS A 74 11.48 29.16 10.25
CA LYS A 74 12.78 28.99 10.92
C LYS A 74 13.94 29.51 10.08
N PRO A 75 14.94 30.15 10.69
CA PRO A 75 16.16 30.62 10.02
C PRO A 75 16.92 29.49 9.31
N GLU A 76 16.98 28.30 9.92
CA GLU A 76 17.67 27.11 9.41
C GLU A 76 17.04 26.63 8.10
N THR A 77 15.71 26.59 8.03
CA THR A 77 14.98 26.23 6.79
C THR A 77 15.27 27.25 5.69
N LYS A 78 15.24 28.55 6.00
CA LYS A 78 15.57 29.60 5.03
C LYS A 78 17.00 29.50 4.51
N ALA A 79 17.95 29.17 5.40
CA ALA A 79 19.35 28.96 5.01
C ALA A 79 19.49 27.77 4.06
N LEU A 80 18.81 26.64 4.36
CA LEU A 80 18.80 25.47 3.50
C LEU A 80 18.16 25.77 2.14
N GLU A 81 16.99 26.44 2.11
CA GLU A 81 16.32 26.83 0.86
C GLU A 81 17.22 27.75 -0.01
N GLN A 82 17.91 28.72 0.59
CA GLN A 82 18.85 29.58 -0.13
C GLN A 82 20.04 28.80 -0.70
N ALA A 83 20.61 27.89 0.08
CA ALA A 83 21.70 27.04 -0.37
C ALA A 83 21.28 26.11 -1.51
N CYS A 84 20.10 25.49 -1.39
CA CYS A 84 19.51 24.62 -2.42
C CYS A 84 19.28 25.40 -3.72
N ALA A 85 18.65 26.57 -3.65
CA ALA A 85 18.39 27.42 -4.81
C ALA A 85 19.69 27.83 -5.53
N LYS A 86 20.72 28.21 -4.78
CA LYS A 86 22.03 28.58 -5.33
C LYS A 86 22.77 27.41 -5.97
N ALA A 87 22.66 26.21 -5.37
CA ALA A 87 23.34 25.01 -5.84
C ALA A 87 22.56 24.25 -6.93
N GLY A 88 21.28 24.53 -7.14
CA GLY A 88 20.40 23.75 -8.01
C GLY A 88 20.17 22.32 -7.49
N LEU A 89 20.18 22.13 -6.16
CA LEU A 89 20.05 20.82 -5.50
C LEU A 89 18.82 20.80 -4.60
N THR A 90 18.27 19.58 -4.43
CA THR A 90 17.28 19.34 -3.38
C THR A 90 17.94 19.31 -1.99
N PRO A 91 17.18 19.51 -0.90
CA PRO A 91 17.70 19.40 0.46
C PRO A 91 18.46 18.09 0.72
N ALA A 92 17.90 16.96 0.27
CA ALA A 92 18.53 15.66 0.47
C ALA A 92 19.89 15.54 -0.27
N LYS A 93 19.96 16.01 -1.52
CA LYS A 93 21.22 16.05 -2.28
C LYS A 93 22.25 16.97 -1.65
N LEU A 94 21.81 18.10 -1.11
CA LEU A 94 22.70 19.04 -0.43
C LEU A 94 23.28 18.42 0.84
N PHE A 95 22.47 17.75 1.66
CA PHE A 95 22.95 17.00 2.82
C PHE A 95 23.85 15.83 2.44
N ALA A 96 23.55 15.10 1.36
CA ALA A 96 24.42 14.04 0.84
C ALA A 96 25.79 14.60 0.44
N ARG A 97 25.83 15.74 -0.25
CA ARG A 97 27.07 16.43 -0.63
C ARG A 97 27.88 16.88 0.58
N CYS A 98 27.22 17.23 1.68
CA CYS A 98 27.85 17.54 2.96
C CYS A 98 28.29 16.28 3.75
N GLY A 99 28.18 15.08 3.19
CA GLY A 99 28.50 13.83 3.88
C GLY A 99 27.54 13.44 5.01
N ARG A 100 26.36 14.07 5.07
CA ARG A 100 25.38 13.89 6.14
C ARG A 100 24.26 12.87 5.79
N LEU A 101 24.20 12.40 4.54
CA LEU A 101 23.23 11.45 4.05
C LEU A 101 23.94 10.39 3.23
N ALA A 102 24.54 9.41 3.92
CA ALA A 102 25.26 8.29 3.30
C ALA A 102 24.31 7.14 2.93
N ASP A 103 23.25 6.97 3.69
CA ASP A 103 22.26 5.91 3.50
C ASP A 103 21.00 6.45 2.81
N SER A 104 20.90 6.21 1.50
CA SER A 104 19.72 6.61 0.71
C SER A 104 18.48 5.75 1.02
N HIS A 105 18.64 4.46 1.41
CA HIS A 105 17.52 3.63 1.85
C HIS A 105 16.94 4.16 3.15
N GLY A 106 17.80 4.37 4.17
CA GLY A 106 17.38 4.94 5.44
C GLY A 106 16.73 6.32 5.31
N TYR A 107 17.17 7.15 4.34
CA TYR A 107 16.52 8.42 4.03
C TYR A 107 15.04 8.24 3.62
N HIS A 108 14.76 7.32 2.68
CA HIS A 108 13.38 7.07 2.23
C HIS A 108 12.53 6.41 3.31
N LEU A 109 13.10 5.44 4.04
CA LEU A 109 12.41 4.79 5.15
C LEU A 109 12.07 5.75 6.29
N LYS A 110 13.00 6.62 6.69
CA LYS A 110 12.76 7.66 7.71
C LYS A 110 11.67 8.63 7.28
N ARG A 111 11.59 8.99 5.99
CA ARG A 111 10.52 9.82 5.47
C ARG A 111 9.15 9.18 5.70
N PHE A 112 9.02 7.89 5.40
CA PHE A 112 7.81 7.11 5.66
C PHE A 112 7.48 7.06 7.16
N LEU A 113 8.47 6.74 8.00
CA LEU A 113 8.29 6.68 9.45
C LEU A 113 7.88 8.03 10.05
N HIS A 114 8.50 9.10 9.60
CA HIS A 114 8.16 10.45 10.07
C HIS A 114 6.72 10.85 9.70
N GLU A 115 6.24 10.40 8.54
CA GLU A 115 4.91 10.72 8.06
C GLU A 115 3.81 9.92 8.77
N PHE A 116 4.01 8.61 8.95
CA PHE A 116 2.98 7.69 9.42
C PHE A 116 3.17 7.21 10.86
N PHE A 117 4.38 7.27 11.37
CA PHE A 117 4.75 6.78 12.70
C PHE A 117 5.60 7.80 13.47
N PRO A 118 5.13 9.05 13.63
CA PRO A 118 5.92 10.10 14.30
C PRO A 118 6.25 9.78 15.76
N GLY A 119 5.46 8.92 16.41
CA GLY A 119 5.71 8.39 17.76
C GLY A 119 6.52 7.11 17.80
N GLY A 120 6.98 6.61 16.64
CA GLY A 120 7.63 5.31 16.49
C GLY A 120 6.69 4.21 16.00
N ALA A 121 7.24 3.20 15.34
CA ALA A 121 6.46 2.10 14.75
C ALA A 121 6.19 0.91 15.70
N ALA A 122 6.70 0.96 16.92
CA ALA A 122 6.42 -0.07 17.93
C ALA A 122 4.97 -0.01 18.40
N PHE A 123 4.39 -1.18 18.66
CA PHE A 123 3.06 -1.24 19.29
C PHE A 123 3.16 -0.95 20.78
N PRO A 124 2.16 -0.26 21.36
CA PRO A 124 2.07 -0.13 22.82
C PRO A 124 1.81 -1.49 23.48
N ALA A 125 2.04 -1.58 24.79
CA ALA A 125 1.73 -2.78 25.58
C ALA A 125 0.23 -3.12 25.47
N HIS A 126 -0.08 -4.38 25.22
CA HIS A 126 -1.44 -4.89 25.04
C HIS A 126 -1.57 -6.33 25.53
N GLU A 127 -2.81 -6.77 25.68
CA GLU A 127 -3.12 -8.18 25.97
C GLU A 127 -3.51 -8.88 24.66
N VAL A 128 -2.97 -10.08 24.46
CA VAL A 128 -3.33 -10.92 23.31
C VAL A 128 -4.76 -11.42 23.49
N PRO A 129 -5.65 -11.22 22.51
CA PRO A 129 -7.03 -11.65 22.62
C PRO A 129 -7.15 -13.18 22.79
N THR A 130 -8.10 -13.62 23.61
CA THR A 130 -8.44 -15.03 23.74
C THR A 130 -9.30 -15.48 22.55
N LEU A 131 -9.07 -16.71 22.07
CA LEU A 131 -9.93 -17.29 21.04
C LEU A 131 -11.33 -17.60 21.60
N PRO A 132 -12.41 -17.36 20.83
CA PRO A 132 -13.76 -17.75 21.25
C PRO A 132 -13.87 -19.27 21.45
N ALA A 133 -14.30 -19.70 22.65
CA ALA A 133 -14.38 -21.11 22.99
C ALA A 133 -15.60 -21.83 22.37
N ASP A 134 -16.71 -21.11 22.22
CA ASP A 134 -18.03 -21.69 21.89
C ASP A 134 -18.35 -21.75 20.39
N LEU A 135 -17.35 -21.61 19.53
CA LEU A 135 -17.57 -21.71 18.09
C LEU A 135 -17.67 -23.18 17.67
N PRO A 136 -18.67 -23.54 16.82
CA PRO A 136 -18.74 -24.88 16.25
C PRO A 136 -17.49 -25.18 15.42
N ARG A 137 -17.14 -26.45 15.32
CA ARG A 137 -16.05 -26.90 14.45
C ARG A 137 -16.54 -27.03 13.00
N ALA A 138 -15.73 -26.59 12.03
CA ALA A 138 -15.99 -26.76 10.62
C ALA A 138 -16.03 -28.26 10.23
N PRO A 139 -16.90 -28.66 9.29
CA PRO A 139 -17.08 -30.06 8.90
C PRO A 139 -15.92 -30.63 8.06
N ALA A 140 -15.14 -29.77 7.42
CA ALA A 140 -13.99 -30.14 6.60
C ALA A 140 -12.73 -29.37 7.01
N ALA A 141 -11.58 -29.99 6.78
CA ALA A 141 -10.29 -29.34 6.97
C ALA A 141 -10.01 -28.37 5.80
N ALA A 142 -9.33 -27.27 6.09
CA ALA A 142 -8.98 -26.25 5.11
C ALA A 142 -7.47 -26.22 4.84
N PHE A 143 -7.13 -25.68 3.69
CA PHE A 143 -5.76 -25.33 3.29
C PHE A 143 -5.73 -23.93 2.70
N SER A 144 -4.63 -23.20 2.87
CA SER A 144 -4.43 -21.89 2.22
C SER A 144 -3.50 -22.01 1.01
N LEU A 145 -3.48 -20.96 0.18
CA LEU A 145 -2.56 -20.83 -0.94
C LEU A 145 -2.03 -19.41 -1.00
N ASP A 146 -0.78 -19.23 -0.60
CA ASP A 146 -0.17 -17.93 -0.33
C ASP A 146 1.20 -17.77 -1.02
N ASP A 147 1.71 -16.55 -1.03
CA ASP A 147 3.09 -16.26 -1.41
C ASP A 147 4.08 -16.72 -0.32
N ILE A 148 5.32 -17.02 -0.69
CA ILE A 148 6.32 -17.66 0.19
C ILE A 148 6.61 -16.85 1.47
N GLY A 149 6.48 -15.53 1.43
CA GLY A 149 6.75 -14.64 2.56
C GLY A 149 5.51 -14.26 3.38
N THR A 150 4.33 -14.82 3.07
CA THR A 150 3.09 -14.46 3.77
C THR A 150 3.09 -14.96 5.21
N THR A 151 2.89 -14.03 6.16
CA THR A 151 2.76 -14.30 7.60
C THR A 151 1.38 -13.94 8.14
N GLU A 152 0.55 -13.25 7.36
CA GLU A 152 -0.83 -12.86 7.65
C GLU A 152 -1.73 -13.69 6.73
N ILE A 153 -2.02 -14.95 7.12
CA ILE A 153 -2.86 -15.85 6.32
C ILE A 153 -4.31 -15.52 6.62
N ASP A 154 -4.89 -14.71 5.75
CA ASP A 154 -6.26 -14.22 5.89
C ASP A 154 -7.30 -15.23 5.39
N ASP A 155 -6.99 -16.07 4.39
CA ASP A 155 -7.96 -16.93 3.72
C ASP A 155 -7.46 -18.37 3.57
N ALA A 156 -8.42 -19.30 3.62
CA ALA A 156 -8.22 -20.73 3.38
C ALA A 156 -9.45 -21.33 2.71
N PHE A 157 -9.28 -22.49 2.09
CA PHE A 157 -10.31 -23.18 1.32
C PHE A 157 -10.53 -24.61 1.81
N SER A 158 -11.76 -25.10 1.71
CA SER A 158 -12.07 -26.51 1.90
C SER A 158 -12.96 -27.02 0.78
N VAL A 159 -12.80 -28.28 0.42
CA VAL A 159 -13.64 -28.97 -0.56
C VAL A 159 -14.18 -30.25 0.07
N GLN A 160 -15.50 -30.32 0.21
CA GLN A 160 -16.21 -31.48 0.73
C GLN A 160 -17.01 -32.14 -0.39
N ARG A 161 -16.78 -33.44 -0.65
CA ARG A 161 -17.58 -34.21 -1.61
C ARG A 161 -18.98 -34.45 -1.04
N LEU A 162 -20.02 -34.21 -1.83
CA LEU A 162 -21.42 -34.47 -1.52
C LEU A 162 -21.95 -35.63 -2.36
N ALA A 163 -23.18 -36.10 -2.08
CA ALA A 163 -23.82 -37.12 -2.89
C ALA A 163 -24.03 -36.66 -4.34
N ALA A 164 -24.26 -35.36 -4.55
CA ALA A 164 -24.33 -34.73 -5.86
C ALA A 164 -23.53 -33.42 -5.82
N GLY A 165 -22.38 -33.42 -6.48
CA GLY A 165 -21.49 -32.25 -6.52
C GLY A 165 -20.53 -32.10 -5.32
N VAL A 166 -20.21 -30.88 -4.99
CA VAL A 166 -19.25 -30.56 -3.92
C VAL A 166 -19.72 -29.34 -3.11
N ARG A 167 -19.30 -29.25 -1.85
CA ARG A 167 -19.38 -28.04 -1.05
C ARG A 167 -18.00 -27.40 -0.95
N ILE A 168 -17.88 -26.16 -1.38
CA ILE A 168 -16.67 -25.34 -1.22
C ILE A 168 -16.86 -24.45 0.00
N GLY A 169 -15.86 -24.45 0.90
CA GLY A 169 -15.74 -23.49 1.97
C GLY A 169 -14.67 -22.45 1.63
N VAL A 170 -15.01 -21.17 1.78
CA VAL A 170 -14.08 -20.04 1.78
C VAL A 170 -14.05 -19.52 3.20
N HIS A 171 -12.92 -19.66 3.87
CA HIS A 171 -12.74 -19.38 5.28
C HIS A 171 -11.84 -18.14 5.43
N ILE A 172 -12.34 -17.11 6.10
CA ILE A 172 -11.59 -15.90 6.35
C ILE A 172 -11.27 -15.81 7.84
N ALA A 173 -10.00 -15.59 8.19
CA ALA A 173 -9.54 -15.34 9.55
C ALA A 173 -10.46 -14.35 10.27
N ALA A 174 -10.83 -14.64 11.52
CA ALA A 174 -11.87 -13.85 12.19
C ALA A 174 -11.37 -13.13 13.46
N PRO A 175 -10.43 -12.15 13.34
CA PRO A 175 -10.02 -11.33 14.49
C PRO A 175 -11.19 -10.56 15.10
N ALA A 176 -12.22 -10.21 14.33
CA ALA A 176 -13.46 -9.60 14.82
C ALA A 176 -14.24 -10.42 15.86
N LEU A 177 -13.96 -11.71 15.97
CA LEU A 177 -14.54 -12.58 17.02
C LEU A 177 -13.70 -12.59 18.31
N GLY A 178 -12.46 -12.12 18.28
CA GLY A 178 -11.55 -12.13 19.43
C GLY A 178 -11.51 -10.81 20.19
N PHE A 179 -11.81 -9.70 19.55
CA PHE A 179 -11.83 -8.39 20.20
C PHE A 179 -12.91 -7.48 19.60
N ALA A 180 -13.42 -6.57 20.43
CA ALA A 180 -14.51 -5.68 20.07
C ALA A 180 -14.01 -4.34 19.48
N PRO A 181 -14.84 -3.61 18.72
CA PRO A 181 -14.62 -2.20 18.44
C PRO A 181 -14.37 -1.41 19.74
N SER A 182 -13.53 -0.40 19.67
CA SER A 182 -13.08 0.45 20.80
C SER A 182 -12.20 -0.25 21.84
N SER A 183 -11.74 -1.48 21.59
CA SER A 183 -10.69 -2.12 22.39
C SER A 183 -9.32 -1.48 22.13
N ALA A 184 -8.31 -1.81 22.96
CA ALA A 184 -6.93 -1.37 22.73
C ALA A 184 -6.39 -1.85 21.39
N ILE A 185 -6.68 -3.09 20.99
CA ILE A 185 -6.27 -3.65 19.69
C ILE A 185 -6.95 -2.93 18.52
N ASP A 186 -8.26 -2.63 18.65
CA ASP A 186 -8.97 -1.81 17.65
C ASP A 186 -8.34 -0.43 17.50
N ALA A 187 -7.95 0.22 18.62
CA ALA A 187 -7.30 1.52 18.57
C ALA A 187 -5.98 1.48 17.77
N MET A 188 -5.16 0.44 17.97
CA MET A 188 -3.93 0.21 17.22
C MET A 188 -4.20 -0.02 15.73
N ALA A 189 -5.16 -0.89 15.40
CA ALA A 189 -5.54 -1.17 14.02
C ALA A 189 -6.09 0.08 13.30
N ARG A 190 -6.89 0.88 14.01
CA ARG A 190 -7.46 2.13 13.50
C ARG A 190 -6.45 3.25 13.32
N GLU A 191 -5.38 3.27 14.10
CA GLU A 191 -4.26 4.20 13.91
C GLU A 191 -3.48 3.88 12.63
N ARG A 192 -3.26 2.60 12.34
CA ARG A 192 -2.46 2.13 11.19
C ARG A 192 -3.26 1.93 9.92
N LEU A 193 -4.54 1.58 10.03
CA LEU A 193 -5.53 1.36 8.97
C LEU A 193 -5.20 0.22 7.99
N SER A 194 -3.95 -0.03 7.68
CA SER A 194 -3.51 -1.13 6.83
C SER A 194 -2.08 -1.55 7.18
N THR A 195 -1.72 -2.79 6.83
CA THR A 195 -0.32 -3.18 6.74
C THR A 195 0.31 -2.45 5.55
N ALA A 196 1.45 -1.81 5.78
CA ALA A 196 2.26 -1.20 4.73
C ALA A 196 3.38 -2.17 4.32
N TYR A 197 3.40 -2.54 3.04
CA TYR A 197 4.40 -3.42 2.46
C TYR A 197 5.41 -2.61 1.67
N MET A 198 6.69 -2.89 1.89
CA MET A 198 7.79 -2.33 1.10
C MET A 198 8.86 -3.41 0.90
N PRO A 199 9.60 -3.39 -0.20
CA PRO A 199 10.73 -4.32 -0.35
C PRO A 199 11.68 -4.22 0.84
N GLY A 200 11.92 -5.34 1.51
CA GLY A 200 12.81 -5.43 2.68
C GLY A 200 12.21 -5.05 4.02
N CYS A 201 11.00 -4.48 4.10
CA CYS A 201 10.34 -4.19 5.37
C CYS A 201 8.80 -4.20 5.28
N LYS A 202 8.17 -4.42 6.42
CA LYS A 202 6.72 -4.48 6.57
C LYS A 202 6.33 -3.82 7.89
N PHE A 203 5.27 -3.00 7.87
CA PHE A 203 4.66 -2.41 9.06
C PHE A 203 3.24 -2.94 9.18
N THR A 204 3.03 -3.90 10.06
CA THR A 204 1.75 -4.60 10.22
C THR A 204 0.68 -3.70 10.82
N MET A 205 -0.59 -3.92 10.44
CA MET A 205 -1.75 -3.23 11.02
C MET A 205 -1.99 -3.67 12.47
N LEU A 206 -1.86 -4.95 12.73
CA LEU A 206 -2.00 -5.56 14.05
C LEU A 206 -0.63 -6.00 14.59
N PRO A 207 -0.48 -6.11 15.93
CA PRO A 207 0.71 -6.72 16.54
C PRO A 207 0.92 -8.16 16.08
N ASP A 208 2.17 -8.59 15.96
CA ASP A 208 2.53 -9.92 15.45
C ASP A 208 1.95 -11.08 16.27
N ASP A 209 1.85 -10.93 17.58
CA ASP A 209 1.23 -11.90 18.49
C ASP A 209 -0.30 -11.98 18.31
N VAL A 210 -0.95 -10.87 17.97
CA VAL A 210 -2.37 -10.85 17.60
C VAL A 210 -2.57 -11.47 16.22
N ILE A 211 -1.72 -11.16 15.23
CA ILE A 211 -1.73 -11.80 13.92
C ILE A 211 -1.59 -13.31 14.08
N GLY A 212 -0.56 -13.79 14.77
CA GLY A 212 -0.32 -15.21 14.99
C GLY A 212 -1.44 -15.93 15.74
N ARG A 213 -2.30 -15.17 16.47
CA ARG A 213 -3.46 -15.73 17.16
C ARG A 213 -4.64 -16.03 16.24
N PHE A 214 -4.77 -15.30 15.12
CA PHE A 214 -5.91 -15.38 14.20
C PHE A 214 -5.54 -15.82 12.78
N SER A 215 -4.28 -15.71 12.38
CA SER A 215 -3.78 -16.18 11.09
C SER A 215 -4.11 -17.66 10.90
N LEU A 216 -4.64 -18.04 9.71
CA LEU A 216 -5.04 -19.40 9.39
C LEU A 216 -3.84 -20.31 9.13
N ASP A 217 -2.94 -20.37 10.12
CA ASP A 217 -1.74 -21.20 10.09
C ASP A 217 -2.09 -22.69 10.28
N HIS A 218 -1.34 -23.56 9.60
CA HIS A 218 -1.55 -25.00 9.69
C HIS A 218 -1.30 -25.57 11.09
N GLY A 219 -2.03 -26.63 11.42
CA GLY A 219 -1.93 -27.32 12.70
C GLY A 219 -2.84 -26.77 13.80
N GLY A 220 -3.61 -25.71 13.53
CA GLY A 220 -4.58 -25.11 14.45
C GLY A 220 -6.04 -25.34 14.06
N GLU A 221 -6.94 -25.09 15.03
CA GLU A 221 -8.36 -24.87 14.80
C GLU A 221 -8.65 -23.39 15.11
N LEU A 222 -8.79 -22.58 14.06
CA LEU A 222 -8.75 -21.13 14.14
C LEU A 222 -10.12 -20.51 13.86
N PRO A 223 -10.51 -19.42 14.53
CA PRO A 223 -11.79 -18.77 14.31
C PRO A 223 -11.84 -18.17 12.91
N ALA A 224 -12.91 -18.46 12.19
CA ALA A 224 -13.15 -17.97 10.84
C ALA A 224 -14.60 -17.54 10.64
N VAL A 225 -14.79 -16.60 9.70
CA VAL A 225 -16.06 -16.41 9.01
C VAL A 225 -15.99 -17.23 7.73
N SER A 226 -16.86 -18.21 7.59
CA SER A 226 -16.85 -19.17 6.48
C SER A 226 -18.06 -18.94 5.57
N LEU A 227 -17.80 -18.78 4.27
CA LEU A 227 -18.81 -18.89 3.23
C LEU A 227 -18.78 -20.32 2.67
N TYR A 228 -19.89 -21.03 2.76
CA TYR A 228 -20.08 -22.30 2.07
C TYR A 228 -20.92 -22.11 0.82
N MET A 229 -20.47 -22.71 -0.27
CA MET A 229 -21.18 -22.75 -1.55
C MET A 229 -21.40 -24.22 -1.96
N ASP A 230 -22.66 -24.59 -2.18
CA ASP A 230 -23.02 -25.90 -2.72
C ASP A 230 -22.96 -25.82 -4.25
N ILE A 231 -22.11 -26.64 -4.84
CA ILE A 231 -21.75 -26.65 -6.25
C ILE A 231 -22.25 -27.96 -6.88
N ASP A 232 -22.96 -27.85 -7.98
CA ASP A 232 -23.43 -29.04 -8.74
C ASP A 232 -22.34 -29.63 -9.64
N GLU A 233 -22.70 -30.69 -10.36
CA GLU A 233 -21.82 -31.39 -11.31
C GLU A 233 -21.41 -30.52 -12.51
N GLN A 234 -22.14 -29.46 -12.81
CA GLN A 234 -21.82 -28.46 -13.83
C GLN A 234 -21.01 -27.29 -13.29
N HIS A 235 -20.50 -27.36 -12.05
CA HIS A 235 -19.75 -26.35 -11.33
C HIS A 235 -20.55 -25.05 -11.05
N ALA A 236 -21.89 -25.11 -11.09
CA ALA A 236 -22.74 -23.95 -10.77
C ALA A 236 -23.11 -23.93 -9.29
N VAL A 237 -23.13 -22.72 -8.70
CA VAL A 237 -23.56 -22.50 -7.32
C VAL A 237 -25.08 -22.67 -7.22
N ARG A 238 -25.55 -23.60 -6.38
CA ARG A 238 -26.96 -23.92 -6.10
C ARG A 238 -27.47 -23.27 -4.82
N GLY A 239 -26.58 -23.02 -3.90
CA GLY A 239 -26.91 -22.36 -2.64
C GLY A 239 -25.66 -21.94 -1.89
N HIS A 240 -25.82 -21.05 -0.93
CA HIS A 240 -24.74 -20.65 -0.06
C HIS A 240 -25.25 -20.36 1.36
N HIS A 241 -24.35 -20.46 2.34
CA HIS A 241 -24.63 -20.05 3.72
C HIS A 241 -23.34 -19.61 4.41
N THR A 242 -23.48 -18.77 5.42
CA THR A 242 -22.34 -18.24 6.19
C THR A 242 -22.36 -18.77 7.61
N ARG A 243 -21.18 -19.10 8.15
CA ARG A 243 -20.98 -19.58 9.51
C ARG A 243 -19.86 -18.84 10.23
N LEU A 244 -20.00 -18.73 11.54
CA LEU A 244 -18.92 -18.37 12.47
C LEU A 244 -18.46 -19.66 13.15
N GLU A 245 -17.21 -20.07 12.94
CA GLU A 245 -16.77 -21.41 13.34
C GLU A 245 -15.26 -21.48 13.57
N ARG A 246 -14.78 -22.60 14.11
CA ARG A 246 -13.36 -22.94 14.17
C ARG A 246 -13.02 -23.87 13.00
N VAL A 247 -12.02 -23.48 12.23
CA VAL A 247 -11.61 -24.19 11.01
C VAL A 247 -10.28 -24.91 11.27
N PRO A 248 -10.22 -26.26 11.14
CA PRO A 248 -8.95 -26.97 11.18
C PRO A 248 -8.17 -26.70 9.88
N VAL A 249 -6.98 -26.10 10.00
CA VAL A 249 -6.09 -25.82 8.87
C VAL A 249 -5.00 -26.88 8.81
N VAL A 250 -4.96 -27.63 7.71
CA VAL A 250 -4.05 -28.79 7.55
C VAL A 250 -2.83 -28.51 6.69
N ALA A 251 -2.86 -27.45 5.88
CA ALA A 251 -1.73 -27.07 5.04
C ALA A 251 -1.77 -25.57 4.70
N ASN A 252 -0.58 -24.97 4.60
CA ASN A 252 -0.40 -23.67 3.97
C ASN A 252 0.46 -23.88 2.71
N LEU A 253 -0.20 -23.95 1.56
CA LEU A 253 0.43 -24.14 0.27
C LEU A 253 1.12 -22.85 -0.18
N ARG A 254 2.20 -22.97 -0.95
CA ARG A 254 2.94 -21.82 -1.44
C ARG A 254 2.94 -21.78 -2.97
N HIS A 255 2.53 -20.66 -3.55
CA HIS A 255 2.45 -20.49 -5.01
C HIS A 255 3.69 -21.00 -5.72
N ALA A 256 4.88 -20.64 -5.27
CA ALA A 256 6.15 -21.05 -5.88
C ALA A 256 6.34 -22.58 -5.97
N GLN A 257 5.74 -23.35 -5.04
CA GLN A 257 5.80 -24.82 -5.06
C GLN A 257 4.72 -25.42 -5.97
N TYR A 258 3.66 -24.68 -6.24
CA TYR A 258 2.48 -25.12 -6.98
C TYR A 258 2.37 -24.49 -8.38
N ASP A 259 3.32 -23.62 -8.78
CA ASP A 259 3.29 -22.94 -10.09
C ASP A 259 3.19 -23.89 -11.28
N VAL A 260 3.72 -25.12 -11.18
CA VAL A 260 3.58 -26.17 -12.19
C VAL A 260 2.13 -26.52 -12.48
N LEU A 261 1.22 -26.34 -11.53
CA LEU A 261 -0.22 -26.58 -11.73
C LEU A 261 -0.86 -25.57 -12.67
N ASN A 262 -0.30 -24.38 -12.83
CA ASN A 262 -0.85 -23.39 -13.76
C ASN A 262 -0.89 -23.92 -15.19
N GLU A 263 0.24 -24.49 -15.67
CA GLU A 263 0.28 -25.11 -16.99
C GLU A 263 -0.48 -26.45 -17.04
N ALA A 264 -0.36 -27.28 -15.98
CA ALA A 264 -1.03 -28.56 -15.91
C ALA A 264 -2.56 -28.42 -16.00
N PHE A 265 -3.13 -27.41 -15.35
CA PHE A 265 -4.58 -27.15 -15.39
C PHE A 265 -5.04 -26.74 -16.79
N GLU A 266 -4.30 -25.88 -17.48
CA GLU A 266 -4.61 -25.47 -18.86
C GLU A 266 -4.52 -26.63 -19.85
N LYS A 267 -3.54 -27.53 -19.67
CA LYS A 267 -3.35 -28.73 -20.50
C LYS A 267 -4.25 -29.90 -20.12
N GLY A 268 -4.97 -29.83 -18.99
CA GLY A 268 -5.78 -30.95 -18.46
C GLY A 268 -4.94 -32.08 -17.85
N GLU A 269 -3.68 -31.80 -17.52
CA GLU A 269 -2.71 -32.75 -16.95
C GLU A 269 -2.69 -32.70 -15.42
N GLY A 270 -2.08 -33.69 -14.78
CA GLY A 270 -1.80 -33.73 -13.35
C GLY A 270 -0.31 -33.59 -13.07
N ALA A 271 0.03 -33.07 -11.87
CA ALA A 271 1.40 -32.97 -11.37
C ALA A 271 1.66 -33.86 -10.14
N GLY A 272 0.61 -34.50 -9.60
CA GLY A 272 0.71 -35.40 -8.44
C GLY A 272 0.95 -34.71 -7.11
N LEU A 273 0.60 -33.43 -7.00
CA LEU A 273 0.79 -32.63 -5.80
C LEU A 273 -0.36 -32.84 -4.80
N ALA A 274 -0.06 -32.64 -3.52
CA ALA A 274 -1.08 -32.64 -2.46
C ALA A 274 -2.14 -31.58 -2.75
N HIS A 275 -3.42 -31.85 -2.45
CA HIS A 275 -4.56 -30.95 -2.69
C HIS A 275 -4.80 -30.56 -4.16
N GLU A 276 -4.13 -31.21 -5.14
CA GLU A 276 -4.28 -30.87 -6.56
C GLU A 276 -5.73 -31.00 -7.04
N ASP A 277 -6.43 -32.09 -6.69
CA ASP A 277 -7.82 -32.29 -7.08
C ASP A 277 -8.76 -31.25 -6.51
N ASP A 278 -8.50 -30.78 -5.29
CA ASP A 278 -9.26 -29.71 -4.65
C ASP A 278 -8.98 -28.37 -5.34
N LEU A 279 -7.71 -28.07 -5.61
CA LEU A 279 -7.30 -26.86 -6.36
C LEU A 279 -7.90 -26.86 -7.77
N ARG A 280 -7.92 -28.01 -8.46
CA ARG A 280 -8.53 -28.16 -9.78
C ARG A 280 -10.05 -27.93 -9.72
N THR A 281 -10.70 -28.43 -8.68
CA THR A 281 -12.14 -28.21 -8.45
C THR A 281 -12.41 -26.71 -8.22
N LEU A 282 -11.64 -26.05 -7.36
CA LEU A 282 -11.73 -24.62 -7.11
C LEU A 282 -11.52 -23.80 -8.39
N TRP A 283 -10.52 -24.15 -9.22
CA TRP A 283 -10.25 -23.48 -10.49
C TRP A 283 -11.41 -23.59 -11.49
N ARG A 284 -12.03 -24.77 -11.62
CA ARG A 284 -13.21 -24.97 -12.48
C ARG A 284 -14.40 -24.14 -12.02
N VAL A 285 -14.66 -24.12 -10.71
CA VAL A 285 -15.72 -23.28 -10.12
C VAL A 285 -15.40 -21.79 -10.32
N ALA A 286 -14.15 -21.38 -10.15
CA ALA A 286 -13.71 -20.02 -10.44
C ALA A 286 -14.02 -19.59 -11.89
N GLY A 287 -13.79 -20.47 -12.87
CA GLY A 287 -14.16 -20.23 -14.26
C GLY A 287 -15.67 -20.02 -14.45
N THR A 288 -16.50 -20.79 -13.74
CA THR A 288 -17.96 -20.62 -13.79
C THR A 288 -18.43 -19.33 -13.12
N LEU A 289 -17.83 -18.94 -12.00
CA LEU A 289 -18.12 -17.68 -11.30
C LEU A 289 -17.77 -16.48 -12.17
N GLU A 290 -16.58 -16.48 -12.78
CA GLU A 290 -16.13 -15.43 -13.70
C GLU A 290 -17.08 -15.30 -14.91
N ALA A 291 -17.43 -16.42 -15.55
CA ALA A 291 -18.36 -16.44 -16.67
C ALA A 291 -19.74 -15.87 -16.28
N LYS A 292 -20.25 -16.20 -15.09
CA LYS A 292 -21.52 -15.69 -14.57
C LYS A 292 -21.48 -14.17 -14.35
N ARG A 293 -20.34 -13.61 -13.90
CA ARG A 293 -20.18 -12.17 -13.71
C ARG A 293 -20.12 -11.39 -15.04
N GLY A 294 -19.81 -12.08 -16.15
CA GLY A 294 -19.70 -11.46 -17.47
C GLY A 294 -18.55 -10.45 -17.60
N ARG A 295 -17.60 -10.49 -16.68
CA ARG A 295 -16.41 -9.65 -16.66
C ARG A 295 -15.19 -10.53 -16.47
N PRO A 296 -14.49 -10.89 -17.54
CA PRO A 296 -13.27 -11.66 -17.43
C PRO A 296 -12.25 -10.89 -16.62
N SER A 297 -11.49 -11.61 -15.81
CA SER A 297 -10.34 -11.04 -15.10
C SER A 297 -9.38 -10.41 -16.13
N ALA A 298 -8.69 -9.35 -15.74
CA ALA A 298 -7.62 -8.80 -16.57
C ALA A 298 -6.68 -9.96 -16.97
N GLY A 299 -6.25 -9.97 -18.24
CA GLY A 299 -5.36 -11.02 -18.75
C GLY A 299 -4.09 -11.16 -17.92
N VAL A 300 -3.26 -12.14 -18.26
CA VAL A 300 -1.96 -12.34 -17.57
C VAL A 300 -1.17 -11.04 -17.60
N SER A 301 -0.88 -10.50 -16.42
CA SER A 301 -0.03 -9.32 -16.23
C SER A 301 1.32 -9.72 -15.61
N LEU A 302 2.34 -8.90 -15.81
CA LEU A 302 3.64 -9.13 -15.21
C LEU A 302 3.74 -8.29 -13.93
N ASP A 303 3.99 -8.95 -12.82
CA ASP A 303 4.28 -8.37 -11.51
C ASP A 303 5.71 -8.75 -11.08
N TYR A 304 6.21 -8.20 -9.98
CA TYR A 304 7.58 -8.43 -9.54
C TYR A 304 7.61 -8.71 -8.04
N THR A 305 8.35 -9.76 -7.68
CA THR A 305 8.65 -10.06 -6.28
C THR A 305 10.04 -9.55 -5.93
N PHE A 306 10.09 -8.74 -4.88
CA PHE A 306 11.34 -8.19 -4.35
C PHE A 306 11.74 -8.96 -3.09
N THR A 307 12.96 -9.49 -3.06
CA THR A 307 13.56 -10.05 -1.86
C THR A 307 14.80 -9.24 -1.53
N VAL A 308 14.83 -8.67 -0.31
CA VAL A 308 15.96 -7.84 0.16
C VAL A 308 16.59 -8.53 1.35
N GLU A 309 17.85 -8.86 1.24
CA GLU A 309 18.67 -9.50 2.27
C GLU A 309 20.05 -8.84 2.27
N ASP A 310 20.58 -8.48 3.43
CA ASP A 310 21.91 -7.87 3.59
C ASP A 310 22.16 -6.69 2.63
N ASP A 311 21.19 -5.80 2.50
CA ASP A 311 21.23 -4.62 1.60
C ASP A 311 21.40 -4.97 0.10
N ARG A 312 21.15 -6.21 -0.28
CA ARG A 312 21.08 -6.69 -1.65
C ARG A 312 19.65 -7.03 -2.03
N VAL A 313 19.28 -6.72 -3.27
CA VAL A 313 17.93 -7.01 -3.78
C VAL A 313 17.99 -8.05 -4.89
N ARG A 314 17.03 -8.97 -4.84
CA ARG A 314 16.70 -9.88 -5.94
C ARG A 314 15.29 -9.54 -6.43
N ILE A 315 15.13 -9.36 -7.74
CA ILE A 315 13.86 -9.04 -8.39
C ILE A 315 13.51 -10.21 -9.29
N VAL A 316 12.35 -10.81 -9.07
CA VAL A 316 11.87 -11.96 -9.85
C VAL A 316 10.54 -11.59 -10.50
N PRO A 317 10.43 -11.67 -11.84
CA PRO A 317 9.15 -11.47 -12.51
C PRO A 317 8.19 -12.60 -12.15
N ARG A 318 6.92 -12.25 -11.89
CA ARG A 318 5.83 -13.16 -11.59
C ARG A 318 4.65 -12.87 -12.53
N LYS A 319 4.16 -13.90 -13.18
CA LYS A 319 2.92 -13.79 -13.96
C LYS A 319 1.73 -13.79 -13.01
N ARG A 320 0.91 -12.73 -13.03
CA ARG A 320 -0.38 -12.65 -12.35
C ARG A 320 -1.51 -13.02 -13.31
N GLY A 321 -2.61 -13.55 -12.78
CA GLY A 321 -3.75 -14.00 -13.57
C GLY A 321 -3.63 -15.43 -14.10
N ALA A 322 -2.62 -16.18 -13.62
CA ALA A 322 -2.50 -17.62 -13.84
C ALA A 322 -3.66 -18.38 -13.14
N PRO A 323 -3.93 -19.64 -13.50
CA PRO A 323 -5.02 -20.43 -12.92
C PRO A 323 -5.13 -20.41 -11.39
N LEU A 324 -4.01 -20.49 -10.68
CA LEU A 324 -3.98 -20.44 -9.21
C LEU A 324 -4.32 -19.05 -8.67
N ASP A 325 -3.83 -17.98 -9.29
CA ASP A 325 -4.20 -16.61 -8.90
C ASP A 325 -5.69 -16.37 -9.16
N LYS A 326 -6.19 -16.87 -10.29
CA LYS A 326 -7.59 -16.74 -10.68
C LYS A 326 -8.51 -17.43 -9.67
N LEU A 327 -8.19 -18.66 -9.25
CA LEU A 327 -9.03 -19.36 -8.28
C LEU A 327 -9.14 -18.61 -6.96
N VAL A 328 -8.02 -18.11 -6.41
CA VAL A 328 -8.02 -17.32 -5.16
C VAL A 328 -8.85 -16.04 -5.35
N SER A 329 -8.58 -15.31 -6.41
CA SER A 329 -9.26 -14.05 -6.74
C SER A 329 -10.78 -14.22 -6.84
N GLU A 330 -11.25 -15.25 -7.57
CA GLU A 330 -12.68 -15.51 -7.74
C GLU A 330 -13.37 -15.96 -6.44
N MET A 331 -12.70 -16.75 -5.60
CA MET A 331 -13.23 -17.11 -4.28
C MET A 331 -13.35 -15.88 -3.37
N MET A 332 -12.38 -14.96 -3.41
CA MET A 332 -12.45 -13.69 -2.67
C MET A 332 -13.56 -12.78 -3.21
N ILE A 333 -13.73 -12.71 -4.54
CA ILE A 333 -14.84 -11.94 -5.15
C ILE A 333 -16.18 -12.52 -4.72
N ALA A 334 -16.33 -13.85 -4.77
CA ALA A 334 -17.56 -14.52 -4.35
C ALA A 334 -17.88 -14.25 -2.87
N ALA A 335 -16.90 -14.37 -1.97
CA ALA A 335 -17.11 -14.10 -0.55
C ALA A 335 -17.48 -12.63 -0.29
N ASN A 336 -16.69 -11.68 -0.80
CA ASN A 336 -16.91 -10.26 -0.58
C ASN A 336 -18.22 -9.74 -1.21
N SER A 337 -18.64 -10.28 -2.37
CA SER A 337 -19.91 -9.90 -3.00
C SER A 337 -21.10 -10.50 -2.26
N THR A 338 -21.06 -11.80 -1.94
CA THR A 338 -22.14 -12.49 -1.20
C THR A 338 -22.39 -11.84 0.16
N TRP A 339 -21.32 -11.52 0.89
CA TRP A 339 -21.45 -10.86 2.18
C TRP A 339 -21.84 -9.39 2.06
N GLY A 340 -21.39 -8.70 1.00
CA GLY A 340 -21.86 -7.35 0.68
C GLY A 340 -23.36 -7.31 0.41
N GLU A 341 -23.88 -8.24 -0.38
CA GLU A 341 -25.31 -8.41 -0.66
C GLU A 341 -26.10 -8.75 0.63
N LEU A 342 -25.62 -9.71 1.43
CA LEU A 342 -26.23 -10.09 2.70
C LEU A 342 -26.37 -8.91 3.67
N LEU A 343 -25.35 -8.05 3.79
CA LEU A 343 -25.42 -6.86 4.64
C LEU A 343 -26.36 -5.81 4.07
N ALA A 344 -26.40 -5.64 2.73
CA ALA A 344 -27.34 -4.74 2.06
C ALA A 344 -28.80 -5.18 2.25
N GLU A 345 -29.10 -6.47 2.04
CA GLU A 345 -30.44 -7.05 2.22
C GLU A 345 -30.95 -6.94 3.65
N ARG A 346 -30.07 -7.03 4.64
CA ARG A 346 -30.42 -6.89 6.06
C ARG A 346 -30.38 -5.45 6.58
N ASP A 347 -30.18 -4.48 5.72
CA ASP A 347 -29.99 -3.07 6.07
C ASP A 347 -28.88 -2.83 7.12
N VAL A 348 -27.86 -3.66 7.12
CA VAL A 348 -26.67 -3.52 7.98
C VAL A 348 -25.66 -2.61 7.30
N ALA A 349 -25.15 -1.63 8.05
CA ALA A 349 -24.11 -0.73 7.55
C ALA A 349 -22.83 -1.50 7.21
N ALA A 350 -22.19 -1.17 6.08
CA ALA A 350 -20.91 -1.69 5.69
C ALA A 350 -20.13 -0.66 4.87
N ILE A 351 -18.83 -0.89 4.69
CA ILE A 351 -17.97 -0.13 3.79
C ILE A 351 -17.84 -0.92 2.49
N TYR A 352 -18.48 -0.42 1.44
CA TYR A 352 -18.46 -1.02 0.10
C TYR A 352 -17.35 -0.40 -0.75
N ARG A 353 -16.72 -1.20 -1.58
CA ARG A 353 -15.86 -0.74 -2.67
C ARG A 353 -16.67 -0.73 -3.95
N VAL A 354 -16.95 0.46 -4.45
CA VAL A 354 -17.86 0.67 -5.57
C VAL A 354 -17.10 1.22 -6.77
N GLN A 355 -17.55 0.88 -7.97
CA GLN A 355 -16.95 1.37 -9.20
C GLN A 355 -18.03 1.72 -10.22
N SER A 356 -18.02 2.98 -10.65
CA SER A 356 -18.81 3.47 -11.78
C SER A 356 -17.92 4.31 -12.70
N THR A 357 -18.12 4.21 -14.00
CA THR A 357 -17.34 4.96 -15.02
C THR A 357 -15.81 4.87 -14.84
N GLY A 358 -15.33 3.70 -14.45
CA GLY A 358 -13.90 3.41 -14.27
C GLY A 358 -13.29 3.86 -12.93
N LYS A 359 -13.94 4.75 -12.18
CA LYS A 359 -13.46 5.22 -10.88
C LYS A 359 -13.89 4.30 -9.73
N VAL A 360 -12.91 3.83 -8.96
CA VAL A 360 -13.13 3.09 -7.70
C VAL A 360 -13.14 4.06 -6.52
N ARG A 361 -14.09 3.88 -5.59
CA ARG A 361 -14.19 4.62 -4.33
C ARG A 361 -14.77 3.74 -3.24
N PHE A 362 -14.66 4.16 -1.99
CA PHE A 362 -15.38 3.54 -0.88
C PHE A 362 -16.69 4.28 -0.59
N SER A 363 -17.73 3.55 -0.16
CA SER A 363 -19.07 4.07 0.12
C SER A 363 -19.71 3.31 1.27
N VAL A 364 -20.55 3.97 2.06
CA VAL A 364 -21.41 3.29 3.05
C VAL A 364 -22.77 2.85 2.45
N HIS A 365 -22.98 3.12 1.18
CA HIS A 365 -24.15 2.68 0.42
C HIS A 365 -23.78 1.53 -0.51
N PRO A 366 -24.59 0.47 -0.59
CA PRO A 366 -24.37 -0.63 -1.51
C PRO A 366 -24.61 -0.16 -2.96
N GLU A 367 -23.55 -0.07 -3.72
CA GLU A 367 -23.55 0.23 -5.15
C GLU A 367 -22.72 -0.83 -5.86
N GLY A 368 -22.95 -1.03 -7.16
CA GLY A 368 -22.26 -2.03 -7.95
C GLY A 368 -20.77 -1.73 -8.16
N HIS A 369 -20.01 -2.76 -8.47
CA HIS A 369 -18.63 -2.66 -8.92
C HIS A 369 -18.55 -3.11 -10.38
N GLU A 370 -18.63 -2.16 -11.33
CA GLU A 370 -18.72 -2.44 -12.77
C GLU A 370 -17.57 -3.31 -13.29
N GLY A 371 -16.34 -3.04 -12.88
CA GLY A 371 -15.16 -3.80 -13.30
C GLY A 371 -15.16 -5.25 -12.84
N LEU A 372 -15.82 -5.56 -11.70
CA LEU A 372 -15.99 -6.92 -11.21
C LEU A 372 -17.31 -7.55 -11.67
N GLY A 373 -18.27 -6.78 -12.16
CA GLY A 373 -19.60 -7.27 -12.59
C GLY A 373 -20.45 -7.77 -11.41
N VAL A 374 -20.37 -7.15 -10.24
CA VAL A 374 -21.13 -7.52 -9.05
C VAL A 374 -21.99 -6.36 -8.56
N SER A 375 -23.15 -6.67 -7.96
CA SER A 375 -24.16 -5.70 -7.48
C SER A 375 -23.77 -5.01 -6.18
N ALA A 376 -22.98 -5.68 -5.32
CA ALA A 376 -22.40 -5.15 -4.10
C ALA A 376 -21.04 -5.80 -3.85
N TYR A 377 -20.08 -5.03 -3.36
CA TYR A 377 -18.76 -5.55 -3.07
C TYR A 377 -18.20 -4.89 -1.80
N ALA A 378 -18.12 -5.64 -0.72
CA ALA A 378 -17.59 -5.17 0.55
C ALA A 378 -16.37 -5.99 0.96
N TRP A 379 -15.24 -5.34 1.16
CA TRP A 379 -14.02 -6.05 1.56
C TRP A 379 -14.15 -6.62 2.96
N MET A 380 -13.92 -7.94 3.09
CA MET A 380 -13.93 -8.70 4.34
C MET A 380 -12.88 -9.83 4.35
N SER A 381 -12.14 -9.97 3.24
CA SER A 381 -11.25 -11.11 3.00
C SER A 381 -9.82 -10.93 3.50
N SER A 382 -9.49 -9.76 4.09
CA SER A 382 -8.14 -9.53 4.62
C SER A 382 -8.16 -8.73 5.93
N PRO A 383 -8.87 -9.21 6.98
CA PRO A 383 -9.08 -8.47 8.23
C PRO A 383 -7.84 -8.36 9.11
N LEU A 384 -6.80 -9.18 8.88
CA LEU A 384 -5.53 -9.08 9.61
C LEU A 384 -4.70 -7.87 9.15
N ARG A 385 -4.93 -7.40 7.91
CA ARG A 385 -4.08 -6.38 7.26
C ARG A 385 -4.82 -5.19 6.66
N ARG A 386 -6.17 -5.14 6.67
CA ARG A 386 -6.96 -3.97 6.25
C ARG A 386 -8.07 -3.67 7.23
N TYR A 387 -8.09 -2.45 7.74
CA TYR A 387 -9.04 -2.06 8.78
C TYR A 387 -10.50 -2.06 8.31
N VAL A 388 -10.77 -1.72 7.05
CA VAL A 388 -12.14 -1.77 6.50
C VAL A 388 -12.67 -3.20 6.46
N ASP A 389 -11.83 -4.20 6.22
CA ASP A 389 -12.21 -5.61 6.29
C ASP A 389 -12.60 -6.02 7.72
N LEU A 390 -11.82 -5.59 8.70
CA LEU A 390 -12.10 -5.83 10.10
C LEU A 390 -13.41 -5.15 10.55
N VAL A 391 -13.64 -3.90 10.14
CA VAL A 391 -14.90 -3.17 10.41
C VAL A 391 -16.09 -3.90 9.80
N ASN A 392 -15.99 -4.31 8.54
CA ASN A 392 -17.05 -5.06 7.86
C ASN A 392 -17.26 -6.45 8.50
N GLN A 393 -16.20 -7.07 8.98
CA GLN A 393 -16.28 -8.38 9.63
C GLN A 393 -17.03 -8.31 10.97
N TRP A 394 -16.87 -7.24 11.76
CA TRP A 394 -17.71 -7.03 12.96
C TRP A 394 -19.20 -6.91 12.61
N GLN A 395 -19.53 -6.19 11.53
CA GLN A 395 -20.89 -6.03 11.04
C GLN A 395 -21.47 -7.36 10.57
N LEU A 396 -20.69 -8.12 9.79
CA LEU A 396 -21.07 -9.43 9.28
C LEU A 396 -21.26 -10.44 10.43
N ALA A 397 -20.30 -10.52 11.36
CA ALA A 397 -20.39 -11.42 12.50
C ALA A 397 -21.63 -11.14 13.39
N ALA A 398 -21.96 -9.87 13.60
CA ALA A 398 -23.17 -9.49 14.32
C ALA A 398 -24.44 -9.89 13.55
N ALA A 399 -24.49 -9.64 12.23
CA ALA A 399 -25.61 -10.00 11.38
C ALA A 399 -25.85 -11.52 11.32
N VAL A 400 -24.77 -12.32 11.18
CA VAL A 400 -24.84 -13.80 11.16
C VAL A 400 -25.30 -14.36 12.50
N ALA A 401 -24.82 -13.79 13.61
CA ALA A 401 -25.20 -14.19 14.96
C ALA A 401 -26.56 -13.63 15.43
N GLY A 402 -27.28 -12.87 14.61
CA GLY A 402 -28.53 -12.22 15.01
C GLY A 402 -28.38 -11.17 16.11
N ARG A 403 -27.19 -10.58 16.25
CA ARG A 403 -26.87 -9.54 17.22
C ARG A 403 -26.94 -8.15 16.58
N LYS A 404 -27.08 -7.10 17.39
CA LYS A 404 -27.04 -5.71 16.93
C LYS A 404 -25.64 -5.39 16.38
N PRO A 405 -25.51 -4.94 15.13
CA PRO A 405 -24.25 -4.49 14.56
C PRO A 405 -23.66 -3.28 15.31
N PRO A 406 -22.33 -3.19 15.49
CA PRO A 406 -21.70 -2.12 16.25
C PRO A 406 -21.78 -0.74 15.61
N PHE A 407 -21.89 -0.67 14.28
CA PHE A 407 -21.90 0.61 13.56
C PHE A 407 -23.21 0.82 12.80
N THR A 408 -23.65 2.09 12.73
CA THR A 408 -24.74 2.54 11.84
C THR A 408 -24.13 3.31 10.66
N ARG A 409 -24.89 3.47 9.56
CA ARG A 409 -24.41 4.21 8.38
C ARG A 409 -24.03 5.66 8.67
N THR A 410 -24.57 6.25 9.70
CA THR A 410 -24.34 7.63 10.10
C THR A 410 -23.40 7.77 11.28
N SER A 411 -22.82 6.67 11.80
CA SER A 411 -21.90 6.75 12.93
C SER A 411 -20.58 7.41 12.51
N ASP A 412 -20.11 8.38 13.29
CA ASP A 412 -18.85 9.06 13.07
C ASP A 412 -17.68 8.09 12.99
N ALA A 413 -17.72 7.01 13.77
CA ALA A 413 -16.69 5.97 13.77
C ALA A 413 -16.58 5.27 12.42
N LEU A 414 -17.71 4.88 11.78
CA LEU A 414 -17.71 4.25 10.46
C LEU A 414 -17.23 5.20 9.36
N LEU A 415 -17.80 6.43 9.35
CA LEU A 415 -17.46 7.45 8.35
C LEU A 415 -16.02 7.95 8.50
N GLY A 416 -15.55 8.09 9.73
CA GLY A 416 -14.15 8.43 10.04
C GLY A 416 -13.17 7.36 9.57
N SER A 417 -13.49 6.09 9.84
CA SER A 417 -12.68 4.95 9.40
C SER A 417 -12.57 4.86 7.88
N LEU A 418 -13.70 5.04 7.17
CA LEU A 418 -13.71 5.04 5.70
C LEU A 418 -12.78 6.12 5.14
N ARG A 419 -12.95 7.38 5.58
CA ARG A 419 -12.16 8.51 5.08
C ARG A 419 -10.67 8.36 5.39
N ALA A 420 -10.35 7.97 6.62
CA ALA A 420 -8.97 7.78 7.03
C ALA A 420 -8.31 6.64 6.24
N PHE A 421 -9.03 5.51 6.06
CA PHE A 421 -8.54 4.38 5.30
C PHE A 421 -8.24 4.74 3.83
N GLU A 422 -9.17 5.40 3.15
CA GLU A 422 -9.00 5.76 1.72
C GLU A 422 -7.74 6.60 1.48
N VAL A 423 -7.50 7.59 2.36
CA VAL A 423 -6.31 8.45 2.28
C VAL A 423 -5.03 7.67 2.61
N THR A 424 -5.02 6.95 3.72
CA THR A 424 -3.81 6.26 4.19
C THR A 424 -3.43 5.10 3.28
N TYR A 425 -4.42 4.32 2.81
CA TYR A 425 -4.19 3.20 1.91
C TYR A 425 -3.56 3.63 0.58
N ALA A 426 -4.06 4.73 -0.01
CA ALA A 426 -3.49 5.29 -1.23
C ALA A 426 -2.05 5.79 -1.01
N ARG A 427 -1.74 6.38 0.15
CA ARG A 427 -0.39 6.86 0.47
C ARG A 427 0.58 5.71 0.74
N TYR A 428 0.13 4.64 1.38
CA TYR A 428 0.95 3.42 1.55
C TYR A 428 1.32 2.80 0.21
N ASP A 429 0.37 2.71 -0.73
CA ASP A 429 0.59 2.23 -2.08
C ASP A 429 1.60 3.13 -2.85
N GLU A 430 1.49 4.45 -2.72
CA GLU A 430 2.47 5.39 -3.28
C GLU A 430 3.88 5.16 -2.73
N HIS A 431 4.00 4.99 -1.41
CA HIS A 431 5.29 4.71 -0.78
C HIS A 431 5.85 3.33 -1.18
N GLN A 432 5.01 2.31 -1.27
CA GLN A 432 5.41 1.00 -1.76
C GLN A 432 6.02 1.08 -3.16
N ARG A 433 5.30 1.69 -4.12
CA ARG A 433 5.79 1.88 -5.51
C ARG A 433 7.08 2.70 -5.55
N ALA A 434 7.19 3.71 -4.70
CA ALA A 434 8.40 4.52 -4.60
C ALA A 434 9.61 3.71 -4.09
N MET A 435 9.39 2.76 -3.17
CA MET A 435 10.43 1.86 -2.68
C MET A 435 10.75 0.74 -3.68
N GLU A 436 9.76 0.24 -4.43
CA GLU A 436 10.00 -0.67 -5.55
C GLU A 436 10.87 -0.01 -6.65
N THR A 437 10.59 1.26 -6.94
CA THR A 437 11.46 2.07 -7.83
C THR A 437 12.88 2.20 -7.26
N TYR A 438 13.02 2.55 -5.98
CA TYR A 438 14.31 2.64 -5.31
C TYR A 438 15.12 1.33 -5.45
N TRP A 439 14.50 0.19 -5.12
CA TRP A 439 15.17 -1.10 -5.15
C TRP A 439 15.43 -1.59 -6.58
N SER A 440 14.61 -1.22 -7.55
CA SER A 440 14.90 -1.46 -8.97
C SER A 440 16.14 -0.70 -9.44
N LEU A 441 16.27 0.57 -9.03
CA LEU A 441 17.46 1.38 -9.32
C LEU A 441 18.71 0.85 -8.60
N ARG A 442 18.54 0.40 -7.34
CA ARG A 442 19.61 -0.23 -6.57
C ARG A 442 20.08 -1.52 -7.23
N TRP A 443 19.16 -2.32 -7.76
CA TRP A 443 19.47 -3.53 -8.51
C TRP A 443 20.30 -3.23 -9.76
N LEU A 444 19.99 -2.18 -10.52
CA LEU A 444 20.79 -1.79 -11.68
C LEU A 444 22.26 -1.50 -11.30
N LEU A 445 22.46 -0.79 -10.18
CA LEU A 445 23.81 -0.51 -9.68
C LEU A 445 24.50 -1.77 -9.15
N GLN A 446 23.76 -2.63 -8.43
CA GLN A 446 24.23 -3.88 -7.86
C GLN A 446 24.73 -4.83 -8.94
N GLU A 447 24.02 -4.97 -10.05
CA GLU A 447 24.33 -5.87 -11.16
C GLU A 447 25.19 -5.21 -12.24
N GLY A 448 25.53 -3.93 -12.10
CA GLY A 448 26.34 -3.19 -13.08
C GLY A 448 25.69 -3.07 -14.45
N ILE A 449 24.35 -2.94 -14.49
CA ILE A 449 23.59 -2.88 -15.74
C ILE A 449 23.78 -1.52 -16.39
N ASN A 450 24.33 -1.51 -17.60
CA ASN A 450 24.60 -0.30 -18.39
C ASN A 450 23.69 -0.16 -19.61
N THR A 451 22.95 -1.21 -19.97
CA THR A 451 22.01 -1.22 -21.09
C THR A 451 20.71 -1.87 -20.69
N LEU A 452 19.59 -1.36 -21.19
CA LEU A 452 18.24 -1.83 -20.90
C LEU A 452 17.44 -1.96 -22.19
N ASP A 453 16.68 -3.02 -22.31
CA ASP A 453 15.64 -3.12 -23.33
C ASP A 453 14.33 -2.60 -22.73
N ALA A 454 13.56 -1.89 -23.54
CA ALA A 454 12.31 -1.25 -23.10
C ALA A 454 11.27 -1.22 -24.22
N ALA A 455 9.99 -1.18 -23.85
CA ALA A 455 8.89 -0.99 -24.79
C ALA A 455 8.34 0.45 -24.71
N VAL A 456 8.13 1.07 -25.84
CA VAL A 456 7.52 2.40 -25.93
C VAL A 456 6.05 2.31 -25.52
N LEU A 457 5.65 3.11 -24.55
CA LEU A 457 4.24 3.23 -24.15
C LEU A 457 3.53 4.35 -24.92
N ARG A 458 4.14 5.52 -24.94
CA ARG A 458 3.65 6.70 -25.68
C ARG A 458 4.77 7.74 -25.76
N GLU A 459 4.83 8.50 -26.83
CA GLU A 459 5.81 9.58 -27.02
C GLU A 459 7.23 9.18 -26.57
N ASN A 460 7.75 9.82 -25.53
CA ASN A 460 9.07 9.56 -24.94
C ASN A 460 9.01 8.77 -23.63
N VAL A 461 7.91 8.08 -23.35
CA VAL A 461 7.73 7.24 -22.15
C VAL A 461 7.87 5.77 -22.53
N VAL A 462 8.72 5.07 -21.82
CA VAL A 462 9.01 3.65 -22.03
C VAL A 462 8.86 2.85 -20.75
N ARG A 463 8.49 1.58 -20.89
CA ARG A 463 8.51 0.58 -19.81
C ARG A 463 9.75 -0.29 -19.97
N VAL A 464 10.59 -0.36 -18.95
CA VAL A 464 11.79 -1.20 -18.92
C VAL A 464 11.38 -2.69 -18.86
N GLU A 465 11.99 -3.53 -19.70
CA GLU A 465 11.74 -4.96 -19.66
C GLU A 465 12.41 -5.60 -18.44
N GLY A 466 11.71 -6.49 -17.74
CA GLY A 466 12.23 -7.19 -16.57
C GLY A 466 12.27 -6.40 -15.26
N LEU A 467 11.82 -5.15 -15.25
CA LEU A 467 11.73 -4.30 -14.06
C LEU A 467 10.44 -3.49 -14.03
N PRO A 468 9.86 -3.18 -12.86
CA PRO A 468 8.67 -2.33 -12.74
C PRO A 468 9.01 -0.84 -12.87
N LEU A 469 9.75 -0.48 -13.92
CA LEU A 469 10.19 0.89 -14.17
C LEU A 469 9.53 1.44 -15.42
N VAL A 470 8.88 2.59 -15.27
CA VAL A 470 8.40 3.43 -16.38
C VAL A 470 9.17 4.74 -16.31
N ILE A 471 9.90 5.04 -17.39
CA ILE A 471 10.78 6.20 -17.43
C ILE A 471 10.53 7.06 -18.67
N ARG A 472 10.97 8.31 -18.60
CA ARG A 472 10.96 9.24 -19.73
C ARG A 472 12.36 9.34 -20.32
N VAL A 473 12.47 9.13 -21.64
CA VAL A 473 13.73 9.18 -22.38
C VAL A 473 13.69 10.32 -23.38
N SER A 474 14.34 11.44 -23.07
CA SER A 474 14.28 12.66 -23.88
C SER A 474 14.90 12.51 -25.27
N SER A 475 15.83 11.56 -25.46
CA SER A 475 16.50 11.27 -26.74
C SER A 475 15.72 10.27 -27.60
N LEU A 476 14.54 9.79 -27.15
CA LEU A 476 13.75 8.82 -27.92
C LEU A 476 13.19 9.49 -29.18
N PRO A 477 13.40 8.91 -30.39
CA PRO A 477 12.73 9.39 -31.59
C PRO A 477 11.22 9.12 -31.57
N ALA A 478 10.47 9.69 -32.48
CA ALA A 478 9.06 9.38 -32.63
C ALA A 478 8.90 7.91 -33.09
N LEU A 479 8.35 7.07 -32.21
CA LEU A 479 8.12 5.64 -32.43
C LEU A 479 6.70 5.27 -32.02
N ASP A 480 6.17 4.25 -32.67
CA ASP A 480 4.84 3.72 -32.33
C ASP A 480 4.85 3.02 -30.96
N SER A 481 3.72 3.06 -30.27
CA SER A 481 3.50 2.29 -29.04
C SER A 481 3.75 0.80 -29.31
N GLY A 482 4.43 0.13 -28.37
CA GLY A 482 4.86 -1.27 -28.51
C GLY A 482 6.21 -1.46 -29.22
N SER A 483 6.82 -0.40 -29.80
CA SER A 483 8.18 -0.51 -30.35
C SER A 483 9.18 -0.87 -29.24
N ARG A 484 10.03 -1.86 -29.49
CA ARG A 484 11.11 -2.22 -28.56
C ARG A 484 12.36 -1.43 -28.88
N VAL A 485 13.00 -0.93 -27.83
CA VAL A 485 14.19 -0.07 -27.95
C VAL A 485 15.26 -0.50 -26.97
N ARG A 486 16.52 -0.25 -27.36
CA ARG A 486 17.68 -0.39 -26.46
C ARG A 486 18.11 0.97 -25.97
N LEU A 487 18.29 1.05 -24.65
CA LEU A 487 18.67 2.24 -23.94
C LEU A 487 20.02 2.03 -23.25
N GLU A 488 20.85 3.07 -23.23
CA GLU A 488 22.05 3.11 -22.40
C GLU A 488 21.76 3.88 -21.11
N VAL A 489 22.12 3.33 -19.97
CA VAL A 489 22.01 3.98 -18.65
C VAL A 489 23.09 5.07 -18.56
N SER A 490 22.69 6.31 -18.49
CA SER A 490 23.58 7.47 -18.34
C SER A 490 23.69 7.98 -16.91
N GLY A 491 22.77 7.59 -16.03
CA GLY A 491 22.84 7.96 -14.63
C GLY A 491 21.71 7.34 -13.79
N VAL A 492 22.06 6.98 -12.56
CA VAL A 492 21.14 6.46 -11.54
C VAL A 492 21.24 7.35 -10.30
N ASP A 493 20.14 7.85 -9.82
CA ASP A 493 20.06 8.67 -8.62
C ASP A 493 19.12 8.03 -7.60
N LEU A 494 19.68 7.45 -6.55
CA LEU A 494 18.93 6.76 -5.50
C LEU A 494 18.18 7.72 -4.55
N ILE A 495 18.67 8.95 -4.39
CA ILE A 495 18.02 9.96 -3.53
C ILE A 495 16.76 10.50 -4.21
N GLU A 496 16.87 10.85 -5.51
CA GLU A 496 15.72 11.34 -6.29
C GLU A 496 14.90 10.21 -6.91
N ARG A 497 15.38 8.98 -6.83
CA ARG A 497 14.79 7.80 -7.46
C ARG A 497 14.56 8.01 -8.95
N THR A 498 15.59 8.48 -9.63
CA THR A 498 15.54 8.75 -11.07
C THR A 498 16.55 7.94 -11.84
N LEU A 499 16.16 7.55 -13.06
CA LEU A 499 16.98 6.84 -14.03
C LEU A 499 17.07 7.70 -15.29
N ALA A 500 18.29 8.07 -15.65
CA ALA A 500 18.57 8.75 -16.90
C ALA A 500 19.08 7.74 -17.93
N CYS A 501 18.45 7.73 -19.11
CA CYS A 501 18.83 6.86 -20.22
C CYS A 501 18.93 7.63 -21.52
N ILE A 502 19.79 7.11 -22.42
CA ILE A 502 19.97 7.59 -23.79
C ILE A 502 19.51 6.48 -24.74
N TYR A 503 18.68 6.84 -25.73
CA TYR A 503 18.28 5.93 -26.79
C TYR A 503 19.49 5.52 -27.64
N ARG A 504 19.59 4.23 -27.97
CA ARG A 504 20.64 3.69 -28.83
C ARG A 504 20.10 3.15 -30.14
N GLU A 505 19.13 2.26 -30.12
CA GLU A 505 18.61 1.61 -31.31
C GLU A 505 17.18 1.09 -31.10
N THR A 506 16.47 0.90 -32.20
CA THR A 506 15.17 0.20 -32.22
C THR A 506 15.42 -1.28 -32.50
N LEU A 507 14.87 -2.15 -31.65
CA LEU A 507 15.02 -3.61 -31.73
C LEU A 507 13.94 -4.29 -32.57
N GLY A 508 12.95 -3.55 -33.04
CA GLY A 508 11.80 -4.01 -33.81
C GLY A 508 10.46 -3.82 -33.08
N SER A 509 9.36 -4.23 -33.71
CA SER A 509 8.05 -4.27 -33.06
C SER A 509 7.97 -5.52 -32.16
N GLY A 510 7.84 -5.34 -30.86
CA GLY A 510 7.54 -6.42 -29.92
C GLY A 510 6.04 -6.73 -29.91
N ALA A 511 5.67 -7.95 -29.46
CA ALA A 511 4.31 -8.23 -29.06
C ALA A 511 3.91 -7.27 -27.94
N THR A 512 2.70 -6.72 -27.99
CA THR A 512 2.14 -5.84 -26.96
C THR A 512 2.29 -6.51 -25.59
N LEU A 513 3.14 -5.93 -24.72
CA LEU A 513 3.20 -6.36 -23.33
C LEU A 513 1.85 -5.99 -22.68
N PRO A 514 1.21 -6.90 -21.93
CA PRO A 514 -0.02 -6.58 -21.22
C PRO A 514 0.21 -5.44 -20.24
N ASP A 515 -0.76 -4.55 -20.12
CA ASP A 515 -0.73 -3.43 -19.19
C ASP A 515 -0.54 -3.94 -17.75
N ALA A 516 0.42 -3.39 -17.04
CA ALA A 516 0.48 -3.51 -15.59
C ALA A 516 -0.65 -2.67 -15.01
N SER A 517 -1.60 -3.33 -14.35
CA SER A 517 -2.74 -2.75 -13.66
C SER A 517 -2.31 -1.97 -12.42
#